data_ec1cb83243cae32afd1b52356db04a58
#
_entry.id   ec1cb83243cae32afd1b52356db04a58
#
_cell.length_a   1.000
_cell.length_b   1.000
_cell.length_c   1.000
_cell.angle_alpha   90.00
_cell.angle_beta   90.00
_cell.angle_gamma   90.00
#
_symmetry.space_group_name_H-M   'P 1'
#
loop_
_entity.id
_entity.type
_entity.pdbx_description
1 polymer ?
#
loop_
_entity_poly.entity_id
_entity_poly.type
_entity_poly.pdbx_seq_one_letter_code
_entity_poly.pdbx_strand_id
1 'polypeptide(L)'
;MPRRSSDEAKVSADIALAFGHGDLRLLRNNVGGLYAKDGRFVAYGLGSMGGRILPGTLDWIGWRTVTITPDMVGRRVAIFGAIDAKDLAKPTPQQLTFADQVTAAGGLAGFAHNVHEARAILCPPWLPPL
;
A
#
# COMPACT_ATOMS: atom_id res chain seq x y z
N MET A 1 18.73 7.85 -13.81
CA MET A 1 18.59 6.62 -13.02
C MET A 1 19.68 5.65 -13.41
N PRO A 2 20.48 5.15 -12.47
CA PRO A 2 21.38 4.07 -12.80
C PRO A 2 20.58 2.87 -13.28
N ARG A 3 21.02 2.23 -14.35
CA ARG A 3 20.45 0.95 -14.80
C ARG A 3 20.66 -0.08 -13.70
N ARG A 4 19.59 -0.76 -13.29
CA ARG A 4 19.73 -1.94 -12.44
C ARG A 4 20.63 -2.95 -13.15
N SER A 5 21.49 -3.59 -12.39
CA SER A 5 22.24 -4.73 -12.93
C SER A 5 21.26 -5.82 -13.36
N SER A 6 21.65 -6.63 -14.33
CA SER A 6 20.85 -7.80 -14.75
C SER A 6 20.54 -8.73 -13.55
N ASP A 7 21.47 -8.83 -12.63
CA ASP A 7 21.34 -9.65 -11.42
C ASP A 7 20.29 -9.09 -10.45
N GLU A 8 20.26 -7.77 -10.25
CA GLU A 8 19.25 -7.13 -9.42
C GLU A 8 17.83 -7.28 -10.00
N ALA A 9 17.69 -7.15 -11.32
CA ALA A 9 16.41 -7.35 -11.98
C ALA A 9 15.92 -8.80 -11.84
N LYS A 10 16.84 -9.76 -11.95
CA LYS A 10 16.53 -11.18 -11.76
C LYS A 10 16.08 -11.46 -10.33
N VAL A 11 16.81 -10.95 -9.35
CA VAL A 11 16.45 -11.12 -7.92
C VAL A 11 15.06 -10.52 -7.65
N SER A 12 14.76 -9.35 -8.19
CA SER A 12 13.45 -8.71 -8.04
C SER A 12 12.33 -9.56 -8.64
N ALA A 13 12.54 -10.12 -9.83
CA ALA A 13 11.56 -11.01 -10.46
C ALA A 13 11.36 -12.30 -9.67
N ASP A 14 12.43 -12.88 -9.15
CA ASP A 14 12.37 -14.10 -8.33
C ASP A 14 11.60 -13.85 -7.01
N ILE A 15 11.79 -12.70 -6.39
CA ILE A 15 11.04 -12.29 -5.20
C ILE A 15 9.54 -12.17 -5.51
N ALA A 16 9.19 -11.50 -6.59
CA ALA A 16 7.79 -11.35 -6.99
C ALA A 16 7.12 -12.70 -7.26
N LEU A 17 7.83 -13.58 -7.94
CA LEU A 17 7.33 -14.92 -8.25
C LEU A 17 7.13 -15.77 -6.98
N ALA A 18 8.08 -15.70 -6.05
CA ALA A 18 8.04 -16.51 -4.83
C ALA A 18 7.01 -15.98 -3.81
N PHE A 19 6.85 -14.67 -3.69
CA PHE A 19 6.13 -14.03 -2.59
C PHE A 19 5.00 -13.09 -3.02
N GLY A 20 4.61 -13.07 -4.27
CA GLY A 20 3.57 -12.19 -4.79
C GLY A 20 2.16 -12.77 -4.81
N HIS A 21 1.90 -13.89 -4.12
CA HIS A 21 0.63 -14.59 -4.18
C HIS A 21 0.28 -15.27 -2.84
N GLY A 22 -1.00 -15.67 -2.71
CA GLY A 22 -1.49 -16.32 -1.50
C GLY A 22 -1.53 -15.37 -0.31
N ASP A 23 -1.04 -15.84 0.84
CA ASP A 23 -0.99 -15.05 2.07
C ASP A 23 0.11 -13.98 2.06
N LEU A 24 1.01 -14.03 1.09
CA LEU A 24 2.00 -12.99 0.84
C LEU A 24 1.64 -12.24 -0.43
N ARG A 25 1.47 -10.93 -0.32
CA ARG A 25 1.17 -10.05 -1.45
C ARG A 25 2.19 -8.93 -1.47
N LEU A 26 3.02 -8.93 -2.49
CA LEU A 26 3.99 -7.86 -2.74
C LEU A 26 3.53 -7.02 -3.93
N LEU A 27 3.59 -5.73 -3.77
CA LEU A 27 3.23 -4.73 -4.76
C LEU A 27 4.48 -3.94 -5.14
N ARG A 28 4.67 -3.72 -6.43
CA ARG A 28 5.80 -2.91 -6.89
C ARG A 28 5.62 -1.46 -6.45
N ASN A 29 6.63 -0.92 -5.78
CA ASN A 29 6.68 0.46 -5.37
C ASN A 29 7.66 1.24 -6.25
N ASN A 30 7.16 1.75 -7.37
CA ASN A 30 7.94 2.64 -8.23
C ASN A 30 7.87 4.05 -7.68
N VAL A 31 8.98 4.54 -7.14
CA VAL A 31 9.09 5.91 -6.62
C VAL A 31 9.84 6.77 -7.62
N GLY A 32 9.32 7.94 -7.89
CA GLY A 32 9.95 8.87 -8.82
C GLY A 32 9.14 10.14 -8.98
N GLY A 33 9.44 10.85 -10.03
CA GLY A 33 8.72 12.07 -10.37
C GLY A 33 8.90 12.42 -11.84
N LEU A 34 8.01 13.23 -12.34
CA LEU A 34 8.05 13.74 -13.70
C LEU A 34 7.43 15.14 -13.75
N TYR A 35 7.74 15.85 -14.83
CA TYR A 35 7.10 17.14 -15.09
C TYR A 35 5.84 16.93 -15.94
N ALA A 36 4.72 17.44 -15.45
CA ALA A 36 3.48 17.49 -16.21
C ALA A 36 3.58 18.49 -17.37
N LYS A 37 2.64 18.43 -18.31
CA LYS A 37 2.62 19.33 -19.49
C LYS A 37 2.52 20.82 -19.09
N ASP A 38 1.95 21.13 -17.93
CA ASP A 38 1.83 22.47 -17.41
C ASP A 38 3.07 22.95 -16.62
N GLY A 39 4.15 22.16 -16.61
CA GLY A 39 5.40 22.49 -15.93
C GLY A 39 5.47 22.11 -14.46
N ARG A 40 4.39 21.59 -13.87
CA ARG A 40 4.41 21.12 -12.47
C ARG A 40 5.22 19.84 -12.32
N PHE A 41 5.97 19.75 -11.23
CA PHE A 41 6.63 18.50 -10.86
C PHE A 41 5.65 17.61 -10.11
N VAL A 42 5.48 16.39 -10.57
CA VAL A 42 4.60 15.38 -9.97
C VAL A 42 5.44 14.24 -9.44
N ALA A 43 5.51 14.11 -8.11
CA ALA A 43 6.11 12.96 -7.45
C ALA A 43 5.09 11.83 -7.34
N TYR A 44 5.57 10.60 -7.43
CA TYR A 44 4.72 9.42 -7.31
C TYR A 44 5.44 8.33 -6.51
N GLY A 45 4.65 7.34 -6.04
CA GLY A 45 5.13 6.22 -5.26
C GLY A 45 5.05 6.46 -3.75
N LEU A 46 5.36 5.43 -3.00
CA LEU A 46 5.32 5.47 -1.55
C LEU A 46 6.38 6.45 -1.03
N GLY A 47 5.98 7.29 -0.08
CA GLY A 47 6.84 8.32 0.47
C GLY A 47 6.85 9.63 -0.31
N SER A 48 6.09 9.77 -1.40
CA SER A 48 5.86 11.08 -1.99
C SER A 48 4.86 11.87 -1.14
N MET A 49 5.27 13.06 -0.71
CA MET A 49 4.43 13.93 0.11
C MET A 49 4.71 15.39 -0.21
N GLY A 50 3.66 16.19 -0.39
CA GLY A 50 3.81 17.61 -0.66
C GLY A 50 4.60 17.93 -1.93
N GLY A 51 4.53 17.09 -2.96
CA GLY A 51 5.27 17.25 -4.20
C GLY A 51 6.74 16.85 -4.11
N ARG A 52 7.16 16.23 -3.01
CA ARG A 52 8.53 15.78 -2.78
C ARG A 52 8.63 14.26 -2.83
N ILE A 53 9.77 13.77 -3.29
CA ILE A 53 10.15 12.36 -3.19
C ILE A 53 10.92 12.19 -1.88
N LEU A 54 10.43 11.31 -1.01
CA LEU A 54 11.15 10.91 0.19
C LEU A 54 11.97 9.66 -0.13
N PRO A 55 13.32 9.74 -0.08
CA PRO A 55 14.16 8.59 -0.38
C PRO A 55 14.08 7.53 0.73
N GLY A 56 14.42 6.30 0.40
CA GLY A 56 14.56 5.22 1.36
C GLY A 56 13.38 4.27 1.46
N THR A 57 12.32 4.47 0.68
CA THR A 57 11.29 3.45 0.54
C THR A 57 11.80 2.30 -0.33
N LEU A 58 11.27 1.09 -0.08
CA LEU A 58 11.78 -0.13 -0.69
C LEU A 58 11.03 -0.46 -1.98
N ASP A 59 11.62 -1.28 -2.83
CA ASP A 59 11.07 -1.63 -4.15
C ASP A 59 9.77 -2.41 -4.11
N TRP A 60 9.58 -3.21 -3.08
CA TRP A 60 8.40 -4.04 -2.89
C TRP A 60 7.77 -3.74 -1.55
N ILE A 61 6.48 -3.56 -1.53
CA ILE A 61 5.67 -3.37 -0.33
C ILE A 61 4.47 -4.29 -0.37
N GLY A 62 3.91 -4.60 0.77
CA GLY A 62 2.70 -5.41 0.80
C GLY A 62 2.43 -5.96 2.18
N TRP A 63 1.85 -7.14 2.22
CA TRP A 63 1.44 -7.74 3.49
C TRP A 63 1.64 -9.25 3.49
N ARG A 64 1.71 -9.78 4.70
CA ARG A 64 1.55 -11.19 4.98
C ARG A 64 0.31 -11.37 5.86
N THR A 65 -0.61 -12.19 5.40
CA THR A 65 -1.79 -12.57 6.19
C THR A 65 -1.40 -13.60 7.22
N VAL A 66 -1.73 -13.33 8.47
CA VAL A 66 -1.50 -14.27 9.58
C VAL A 66 -2.76 -14.37 10.44
N THR A 67 -3.03 -15.55 10.96
CA THR A 67 -4.01 -15.72 12.03
C THR A 67 -3.31 -15.46 13.36
N ILE A 68 -3.86 -14.56 14.17
CA ILE A 68 -3.28 -14.24 15.47
C ILE A 68 -3.52 -15.42 16.42
N THR A 69 -2.45 -15.87 17.06
CA THR A 69 -2.46 -16.98 18.00
C THR A 69 -2.05 -16.51 19.40
N PRO A 70 -2.37 -17.26 20.49
CA PRO A 70 -2.07 -16.83 21.85
C PRO A 70 -0.59 -16.54 22.12
N ASP A 71 0.33 -17.22 21.44
CA ASP A 71 1.78 -16.99 21.59
C ASP A 71 2.26 -15.67 20.94
N MET A 72 1.39 -14.99 20.22
CA MET A 72 1.65 -13.66 19.65
C MET A 72 1.26 -12.51 20.57
N VAL A 73 0.66 -12.78 21.73
CA VAL A 73 0.28 -11.74 22.69
C VAL A 73 1.50 -10.93 23.11
N GLY A 74 1.37 -9.62 23.07
CA GLY A 74 2.45 -8.67 23.37
C GLY A 74 3.36 -8.34 22.19
N ARG A 75 3.24 -9.02 21.08
CA ARG A 75 3.94 -8.65 19.85
C ARG A 75 3.24 -7.49 19.13
N ARG A 76 4.03 -6.66 18.47
CA ARG A 76 3.53 -5.58 17.62
C ARG A 76 3.47 -6.07 16.19
N VAL A 77 2.36 -5.79 15.52
CA VAL A 77 2.19 -6.02 14.08
C VAL A 77 1.74 -4.72 13.42
N ALA A 78 2.23 -4.46 12.22
CA ALA A 78 1.71 -3.38 11.39
C ALA A 78 0.54 -3.92 10.57
N ILE A 79 -0.58 -3.22 10.57
CA ILE A 79 -1.75 -3.59 9.78
C ILE A 79 -1.74 -2.79 8.50
N PHE A 80 -1.77 -3.49 7.36
CA PHE A 80 -1.79 -2.84 6.05
C PHE A 80 -3.08 -2.06 5.88
N GLY A 81 -2.95 -0.81 5.47
CA GLY A 81 -4.07 0.08 5.22
C GLY A 81 -3.99 0.72 3.84
N ALA A 82 -5.15 0.89 3.20
CA ALA A 82 -5.27 1.54 1.91
C ALA A 82 -6.57 2.34 1.85
N ILE A 83 -6.47 3.63 1.61
CA ILE A 83 -7.62 4.52 1.46
C ILE A 83 -7.52 5.24 0.13
N ASP A 84 -8.64 5.30 -0.58
CA ASP A 84 -8.80 6.14 -1.74
C ASP A 84 -9.69 7.33 -1.41
N ALA A 85 -9.19 8.54 -1.64
CA ALA A 85 -9.96 9.76 -1.43
C ALA A 85 -10.89 9.98 -2.62
N LYS A 86 -12.17 10.18 -2.34
CA LYS A 86 -13.20 10.41 -3.35
C LYS A 86 -13.88 11.77 -3.12
N ASP A 87 -14.21 12.42 -4.21
CA ASP A 87 -15.11 13.57 -4.21
C ASP A 87 -16.47 13.13 -4.81
N LEU A 88 -16.63 13.25 -6.12
CA LEU A 88 -17.90 12.92 -6.80
C LEU A 88 -17.82 11.56 -7.52
N ALA A 89 -16.63 11.13 -7.90
CA ALA A 89 -16.44 9.88 -8.62
C ALA A 89 -16.71 8.66 -7.74
N LYS A 90 -17.33 7.64 -8.33
CA LYS A 90 -17.50 6.33 -7.68
C LYS A 90 -16.22 5.50 -7.79
N PRO A 91 -15.98 4.58 -6.85
CA PRO A 91 -14.90 3.60 -7.00
C PRO A 91 -15.01 2.80 -8.29
N THR A 92 -13.88 2.53 -8.93
CA THR A 92 -13.83 1.63 -10.07
C THR A 92 -13.99 0.18 -9.61
N PRO A 93 -14.43 -0.74 -10.51
CA PRO A 93 -14.49 -2.17 -10.16
C PRO A 93 -13.15 -2.73 -9.66
N GLN A 94 -12.03 -2.29 -10.24
CA GLN A 94 -10.70 -2.72 -9.83
C GLN A 94 -10.35 -2.21 -8.43
N GLN A 95 -10.72 -0.99 -8.08
CA GLN A 95 -10.54 -0.44 -6.74
C GLN A 95 -11.36 -1.20 -5.70
N LEU A 96 -12.61 -1.53 -6.02
CA LEU A 96 -13.45 -2.33 -5.14
C LEU A 96 -12.86 -3.73 -4.90
N THR A 97 -12.38 -4.37 -5.95
CA THR A 97 -11.73 -5.69 -5.86
C THR A 97 -10.49 -5.62 -4.97
N PHE A 98 -9.65 -4.60 -5.14
CA PHE A 98 -8.44 -4.44 -4.32
C PHE A 98 -8.79 -4.20 -2.84
N ALA A 99 -9.77 -3.34 -2.56
CA ALA A 99 -10.23 -3.08 -1.20
C ALA A 99 -10.77 -4.35 -0.54
N ASP A 100 -11.54 -5.16 -1.27
CA ASP A 100 -12.04 -6.44 -0.79
C ASP A 100 -10.91 -7.43 -0.47
N GLN A 101 -9.88 -7.50 -1.32
CA GLN A 101 -8.71 -8.34 -1.08
C GLN A 101 -7.93 -7.93 0.18
N VAL A 102 -7.73 -6.64 0.39
CA VAL A 102 -7.08 -6.11 1.59
C VAL A 102 -7.89 -6.45 2.83
N THR A 103 -9.19 -6.23 2.79
CA THR A 103 -10.10 -6.50 3.92
C THR A 103 -10.14 -7.99 4.25
N ALA A 104 -10.24 -8.85 3.22
CA ALA A 104 -10.24 -10.31 3.41
C ALA A 104 -8.94 -10.82 4.01
N ALA A 105 -7.82 -10.15 3.74
CA ALA A 105 -6.51 -10.49 4.31
C ALA A 105 -6.33 -10.01 5.76
N GLY A 106 -7.28 -9.25 6.31
CA GLY A 106 -7.21 -8.68 7.65
C GLY A 106 -6.71 -7.24 7.70
N GLY A 107 -6.53 -6.61 6.55
CA GLY A 107 -6.14 -5.20 6.45
C GLY A 107 -7.32 -4.25 6.53
N LEU A 108 -7.03 -2.97 6.38
CA LEU A 108 -8.00 -1.87 6.44
C LEU A 108 -8.04 -1.19 5.07
N ALA A 109 -9.19 -1.16 4.44
CA ALA A 109 -9.32 -0.51 3.14
C ALA A 109 -10.70 0.09 2.93
N GLY A 110 -10.76 1.16 2.17
CA GLY A 110 -12.02 1.78 1.82
C GLY A 110 -11.85 3.11 1.08
N PHE A 111 -12.98 3.76 0.91
CA PHE A 111 -13.13 4.99 0.16
C PHE A 111 -13.69 6.06 1.08
N ALA A 112 -13.05 7.20 1.13
CA ALA A 112 -13.40 8.27 2.06
C ALA A 112 -13.58 9.60 1.34
N HIS A 113 -14.63 10.34 1.70
CA HIS A 113 -14.90 11.69 1.19
C HIS A 113 -14.37 12.76 2.14
N ASN A 114 -14.03 12.38 3.37
CA ASN A 114 -13.55 13.29 4.42
C ASN A 114 -12.76 12.53 5.49
N VAL A 115 -12.17 13.27 6.41
CA VAL A 115 -11.38 12.71 7.51
C VAL A 115 -12.21 11.81 8.43
N HIS A 116 -13.47 12.16 8.66
CA HIS A 116 -14.36 11.36 9.50
C HIS A 116 -14.57 9.95 8.94
N GLU A 117 -14.85 9.86 7.64
CA GLU A 117 -14.99 8.56 6.96
C GLU A 117 -13.67 7.79 6.93
N ALA A 118 -12.55 8.47 6.67
CA ALA A 118 -11.23 7.84 6.71
C ALA A 118 -10.91 7.26 8.09
N ARG A 119 -11.24 7.97 9.16
CA ARG A 119 -11.07 7.50 10.53
C ARG A 119 -11.88 6.24 10.80
N ALA A 120 -13.11 6.19 10.32
CA ALA A 120 -13.97 5.01 10.50
C ALA A 120 -13.38 3.76 9.81
N ILE A 121 -12.71 3.92 8.68
CA ILE A 121 -12.01 2.83 7.99
C ILE A 121 -10.76 2.39 8.76
N LEU A 122 -9.96 3.33 9.23
CA LEU A 122 -8.66 3.05 9.86
C LEU A 122 -8.77 2.65 11.34
N CYS A 123 -9.86 3.01 11.99
CA CYS A 123 -10.10 2.76 13.40
C CYS A 123 -11.41 1.98 13.63
N PRO A 124 -11.52 0.76 13.05
CA PRO A 124 -12.73 -0.03 13.27
C PRO A 124 -12.87 -0.46 14.74
N PRO A 125 -14.09 -0.82 15.20
CA PRO A 125 -14.33 -1.15 16.61
C PRO A 125 -13.51 -2.31 17.17
N TRP A 126 -13.01 -3.21 16.32
CA TRP A 126 -12.20 -4.36 16.75
C TRP A 126 -10.72 -4.01 16.98
N LEU A 127 -10.30 -2.80 16.63
CA LEU A 127 -8.96 -2.28 16.92
C LEU A 127 -9.00 -1.33 18.12
N PRO A 128 -7.92 -1.27 18.91
CA PRO A 128 -7.79 -0.25 19.94
C PRO A 128 -7.85 1.15 19.32
N PRO A 129 -8.39 2.14 20.05
CA PRO A 129 -8.37 3.53 19.57
C PRO A 129 -6.94 4.06 19.46
N LEU A 130 -6.76 5.03 18.59
CA LEU A 130 -5.48 5.72 18.41
C LEU A 130 -5.09 6.50 19.67
#